data_e625a4a53b088337ebf75282c9f8cd20
#
_entry.id   e625a4a53b088337ebf75282c9f8cd20
#
_cell.length_a   1.000
_cell.length_b   1.000
_cell.length_c   1.000
_cell.angle_alpha   90.00
_cell.angle_beta   90.00
_cell.angle_gamma   90.00
#
_symmetry.space_group_name_H-M   'P 1'
#
loop_
_entity.id
_entity.type
_entity.pdbx_description
1 polymer ?
#
loop_
_entity_poly.entity_id
_entity_poly.type
_entity_poly.pdbx_seq_one_letter_code
_entity_poly.pdbx_strand_id
1 'polypeptide(L)'
;QTAYNWSYVHTHAIGRSSYKERYAAIYRTDRVQILSSYVWSDSGDRFEREPQIVKLRHKQTGEDYTFINWHTIFGSTSQRRAEIAEIRNVYQSIQNSDSSDQDVILLGDHNRDANSNYWDSLKSLGVSNRVNDLTSINSSCGYASRYDHFWFQSNHTNEYSSSGRDYISNLCTFRNGISDH
;
A
#
# COMPACT_ATOMS: atom_id res chain seq x y z
N GLN A 1 -20.25 24.85 5.90
CA GLN A 1 -19.26 23.78 5.65
C GLN A 1 -18.36 24.23 4.50
N THR A 2 -17.08 24.45 4.77
CA THR A 2 -16.08 24.64 3.72
C THR A 2 -15.93 23.34 2.95
N ALA A 3 -16.34 23.32 1.69
CA ALA A 3 -16.12 22.18 0.82
C ALA A 3 -14.61 22.04 0.59
N TYR A 4 -14.05 20.89 0.95
CA TYR A 4 -12.64 20.59 0.64
C TYR A 4 -12.49 20.25 -0.84
N ASN A 5 -11.43 20.74 -1.46
CA ASN A 5 -11.09 20.38 -2.82
C ASN A 5 -10.30 19.06 -2.82
N TRP A 6 -10.87 18.04 -3.45
CA TRP A 6 -10.26 16.74 -3.65
C TRP A 6 -9.75 16.59 -5.08
N SER A 7 -8.68 15.85 -5.25
CA SER A 7 -8.15 15.43 -6.55
C SER A 7 -7.63 13.99 -6.44
N TYR A 8 -7.21 13.43 -7.55
CA TYR A 8 -6.67 12.07 -7.59
C TYR A 8 -5.61 11.91 -8.66
N VAL A 9 -4.74 10.91 -8.47
CA VAL A 9 -3.86 10.33 -9.50
C VAL A 9 -4.13 8.85 -9.57
N HIS A 10 -4.08 8.27 -10.77
CA HIS A 10 -4.31 6.85 -10.96
C HIS A 10 -3.41 6.26 -12.05
N THR A 11 -3.27 4.93 -12.06
CA THR A 11 -2.58 4.19 -13.11
C THR A 11 -3.50 3.95 -14.31
N HIS A 12 -2.91 3.54 -15.45
CA HIS A 12 -3.65 2.79 -16.46
C HIS A 12 -4.10 1.43 -15.88
N ALA A 13 -4.89 0.67 -16.64
CA ALA A 13 -5.27 -0.69 -16.22
C ALA A 13 -4.04 -1.62 -16.31
N ILE A 14 -3.62 -2.16 -15.18
CA ILE A 14 -2.44 -3.03 -15.03
C ILE A 14 -2.85 -4.46 -14.66
N GLY A 15 -2.00 -5.42 -14.99
CA GLY A 15 -2.15 -6.85 -14.75
C GLY A 15 -1.81 -7.68 -15.98
N ARG A 16 -1.27 -8.86 -15.80
CA ARG A 16 -0.89 -9.79 -16.89
C ARG A 16 -2.08 -10.56 -17.45
N SER A 17 -3.04 -10.88 -16.58
CA SER A 17 -4.24 -11.63 -16.96
C SER A 17 -5.31 -10.73 -17.58
N SER A 18 -6.45 -11.31 -17.97
CA SER A 18 -7.64 -10.55 -18.35
C SER A 18 -8.23 -9.74 -17.21
N TYR A 19 -7.92 -10.10 -15.98
CA TYR A 19 -8.31 -9.34 -14.78
C TYR A 19 -7.34 -8.16 -14.57
N LYS A 20 -7.82 -6.96 -14.82
CA LYS A 20 -7.04 -5.72 -14.72
C LYS A 20 -7.51 -4.88 -13.55
N GLU A 21 -6.57 -4.22 -12.89
CA GLU A 21 -6.85 -3.27 -11.82
C GLU A 21 -6.23 -1.90 -12.10
N ARG A 22 -6.64 -0.90 -11.33
CA ARG A 22 -6.03 0.43 -11.30
C ARG A 22 -5.73 0.79 -9.86
N TYR A 23 -4.56 1.32 -9.63
CA TYR A 23 -4.26 1.99 -8.37
C TYR A 23 -4.62 3.45 -8.48
N ALA A 24 -5.07 4.02 -7.36
CA ALA A 24 -5.37 5.44 -7.27
C ALA A 24 -4.97 6.00 -5.90
N ALA A 25 -4.53 7.25 -5.88
CA ALA A 25 -4.39 8.04 -4.67
C ALA A 25 -5.32 9.23 -4.74
N ILE A 26 -6.25 9.32 -3.79
CA ILE A 26 -7.19 10.44 -3.65
C ILE A 26 -6.65 11.33 -2.53
N TYR A 27 -6.58 12.63 -2.77
CA TYR A 27 -5.97 13.56 -1.83
C TYR A 27 -6.68 14.91 -1.79
N ARG A 28 -6.52 15.60 -0.66
CA ARG A 28 -6.96 16.98 -0.50
C ARG A 28 -5.91 17.94 -1.07
N THR A 29 -6.31 18.74 -2.03
CA THR A 29 -5.39 19.67 -2.71
C THR A 29 -4.94 20.83 -1.83
N ASP A 30 -5.66 21.15 -0.76
CA ASP A 30 -5.27 22.13 0.25
C ASP A 30 -4.18 21.62 1.22
N ARG A 31 -4.03 20.27 1.34
CA ARG A 31 -3.08 19.61 2.26
C ARG A 31 -1.90 18.99 1.56
N VAL A 32 -2.10 18.46 0.38
CA VAL A 32 -1.15 17.61 -0.33
C VAL A 32 -0.86 18.16 -1.72
N GLN A 33 0.39 18.07 -2.11
CA GLN A 33 0.88 18.24 -3.48
C GLN A 33 1.45 16.91 -3.96
N ILE A 34 1.00 16.42 -5.11
CA ILE A 34 1.66 15.29 -5.78
C ILE A 34 2.90 15.81 -6.51
N LEU A 35 4.04 15.23 -6.22
CA LEU A 35 5.32 15.56 -6.87
C LEU A 35 5.54 14.65 -8.08
N SER A 36 5.23 13.36 -7.95
CA SER A 36 5.26 12.41 -9.07
C SER A 36 4.30 11.23 -8.82
N SER A 37 3.86 10.60 -9.91
CA SER A 37 3.09 9.34 -9.87
C SER A 37 3.41 8.51 -11.10
N TYR A 38 3.86 7.27 -10.92
CA TYR A 38 4.20 6.37 -12.01
C TYR A 38 4.01 4.90 -11.60
N VAL A 39 3.96 4.01 -12.59
CA VAL A 39 4.00 2.56 -12.38
C VAL A 39 5.45 2.11 -12.38
N TRP A 40 5.81 1.26 -11.43
CA TRP A 40 7.16 0.69 -11.35
C TRP A 40 7.52 -0.05 -12.63
N SER A 41 8.73 0.14 -13.13
CA SER A 41 9.23 -0.55 -14.33
C SER A 41 9.73 -1.94 -13.93
N ASP A 42 8.92 -2.96 -14.19
CA ASP A 42 9.23 -4.37 -13.92
C ASP A 42 9.84 -5.07 -15.14
N SER A 43 11.10 -4.81 -15.42
CA SER A 43 11.82 -5.42 -16.55
C SER A 43 11.97 -6.96 -16.42
N GLY A 44 11.84 -7.48 -15.20
CA GLY A 44 11.90 -8.91 -14.91
C GLY A 44 10.56 -9.62 -14.96
N ASP A 45 9.48 -8.89 -15.21
CA ASP A 45 8.10 -9.39 -15.26
C ASP A 45 7.75 -10.23 -14.01
N ARG A 46 8.04 -9.66 -12.82
CA ARG A 46 7.92 -10.33 -11.51
C ARG A 46 6.55 -10.15 -10.87
N PHE A 47 5.85 -9.03 -11.17
CA PHE A 47 4.56 -8.70 -10.59
C PHE A 47 3.40 -9.10 -11.51
N GLU A 48 2.31 -9.60 -10.97
CA GLU A 48 1.03 -9.67 -11.69
C GLU A 48 0.52 -8.27 -11.99
N ARG A 49 0.69 -7.35 -11.04
CA ARG A 49 0.36 -5.94 -11.12
C ARG A 49 1.50 -5.13 -10.52
N GLU A 50 2.15 -4.36 -11.35
CA GLU A 50 3.30 -3.53 -10.94
C GLU A 50 2.86 -2.47 -9.94
N PRO A 51 3.66 -2.20 -8.88
CA PRO A 51 3.34 -1.18 -7.91
C PRO A 51 3.20 0.22 -8.52
N GLN A 52 2.26 1.02 -8.02
CA GLN A 52 2.24 2.46 -8.25
C GLN A 52 3.14 3.15 -7.23
N ILE A 53 4.01 4.02 -7.69
CA ILE A 53 4.85 4.87 -6.85
C ILE A 53 4.25 6.28 -6.88
N VAL A 54 3.95 6.84 -5.71
CA VAL A 54 3.42 8.20 -5.58
C VAL A 54 4.30 8.97 -4.60
N LYS A 55 5.02 9.97 -5.09
CA LYS A 55 5.72 10.93 -4.24
C LYS A 55 4.84 12.15 -4.01
N LEU A 56 4.67 12.51 -2.76
CA LEU A 56 3.83 13.65 -2.38
C LEU A 56 4.51 14.51 -1.31
N ARG A 57 4.06 15.77 -1.21
CA ARG A 57 4.48 16.73 -0.18
C ARG A 57 3.29 17.14 0.67
N HIS A 58 3.45 17.12 1.97
CA HIS A 58 2.52 17.75 2.90
C HIS A 58 2.76 19.27 2.89
N LYS A 59 1.79 20.05 2.42
CA LYS A 59 1.95 21.49 2.15
C LYS A 59 2.21 22.33 3.39
N GLN A 60 1.73 21.92 4.54
CA GLN A 60 1.85 22.70 5.76
C GLN A 60 3.21 22.49 6.44
N THR A 61 3.72 21.25 6.45
CA THR A 61 4.99 20.91 7.10
C THR A 61 6.17 20.96 6.14
N GLY A 62 5.92 20.77 4.84
CA GLY A 62 6.94 20.66 3.80
C GLY A 62 7.54 19.26 3.67
N GLU A 63 7.12 18.32 4.49
CA GLU A 63 7.59 16.94 4.48
C GLU A 63 7.14 16.20 3.22
N ASP A 64 8.03 15.39 2.68
CA ASP A 64 7.79 14.52 1.53
C ASP A 64 7.57 13.10 1.99
N TYR A 65 6.73 12.35 1.26
CA TYR A 65 6.47 10.93 1.49
C TYR A 65 6.43 10.20 0.16
N THR A 66 6.97 9.00 0.10
CA THR A 66 6.87 8.14 -1.08
C THR A 66 6.04 6.90 -0.75
N PHE A 67 4.88 6.79 -1.38
CA PHE A 67 3.99 5.64 -1.26
C PHE A 67 4.28 4.62 -2.37
N ILE A 68 4.42 3.35 -1.97
CA ILE A 68 4.42 2.18 -2.83
C ILE A 68 3.05 1.52 -2.67
N ASN A 69 2.11 1.85 -3.55
CA ASN A 69 0.75 1.31 -3.54
C ASN A 69 0.72 0.02 -4.35
N TRP A 70 0.43 -1.11 -3.71
CA TRP A 70 0.54 -2.41 -4.33
C TRP A 70 -0.47 -3.42 -3.80
N HIS A 71 -1.07 -4.20 -4.72
CA HIS A 71 -1.94 -5.31 -4.44
C HIS A 71 -1.27 -6.61 -4.91
N THR A 72 -0.86 -7.47 -3.97
CA THR A 72 -0.22 -8.76 -4.25
C THR A 72 -1.21 -9.72 -4.92
N ILE A 73 -0.73 -10.53 -5.85
CA ILE A 73 -1.54 -11.59 -6.48
C ILE A 73 -2.17 -12.50 -5.41
N PHE A 74 -3.47 -12.82 -5.55
CA PHE A 74 -4.12 -13.84 -4.73
C PHE A 74 -3.70 -15.28 -5.11
N GLY A 75 -3.00 -15.50 -6.20
CA GLY A 75 -2.60 -16.75 -6.80
C GLY A 75 -2.02 -17.83 -5.86
N SER A 76 -1.20 -18.72 -6.39
CA SER A 76 -0.57 -19.79 -5.60
C SER A 76 0.38 -19.25 -4.53
N THR A 77 0.67 -20.09 -3.55
CA THR A 77 1.64 -19.78 -2.48
C THR A 77 3.01 -19.36 -3.04
N SER A 78 3.48 -20.04 -4.10
CA SER A 78 4.77 -19.74 -4.72
C SER A 78 4.77 -18.38 -5.45
N GLN A 79 3.69 -18.03 -6.15
CA GLN A 79 3.55 -16.75 -6.83
C GLN A 79 3.54 -15.59 -5.84
N ARG A 80 2.70 -15.66 -4.78
CA ARG A 80 2.70 -14.64 -3.72
C ARG A 80 4.07 -14.47 -3.07
N ARG A 81 4.74 -15.58 -2.76
CA ARG A 81 6.07 -15.54 -2.15
C ARG A 81 7.09 -14.86 -3.05
N ALA A 82 7.03 -15.11 -4.35
CA ALA A 82 7.92 -14.49 -5.33
C ALA A 82 7.71 -12.98 -5.43
N GLU A 83 6.45 -12.52 -5.53
CA GLU A 83 6.13 -11.09 -5.54
C GLU A 83 6.54 -10.39 -4.25
N ILE A 84 6.25 -10.99 -3.07
CA ILE A 84 6.64 -10.44 -1.77
C ILE A 84 8.17 -10.37 -1.63
N ALA A 85 8.90 -11.31 -2.20
CA ALA A 85 10.36 -11.23 -2.22
C ALA A 85 10.85 -10.09 -3.11
N GLU A 86 10.18 -9.84 -4.23
CA GLU A 86 10.56 -8.77 -5.16
C GLU A 86 10.21 -7.38 -4.66
N ILE A 87 9.10 -7.19 -3.91
CA ILE A 87 8.74 -5.89 -3.35
C ILE A 87 9.81 -5.31 -2.42
N ARG A 88 10.60 -6.17 -1.78
CA ARG A 88 11.77 -5.77 -1.01
C ARG A 88 12.77 -4.99 -1.86
N ASN A 89 12.99 -5.40 -3.11
CA ASN A 89 13.93 -4.74 -4.02
C ASN A 89 13.37 -3.39 -4.49
N VAL A 90 12.05 -3.33 -4.75
CA VAL A 90 11.36 -2.06 -5.06
C VAL A 90 11.51 -1.08 -3.90
N TYR A 91 11.18 -1.52 -2.67
CA TYR A 91 11.29 -0.69 -1.46
C TYR A 91 12.70 -0.14 -1.31
N GLN A 92 13.71 -1.01 -1.36
CA GLN A 92 15.11 -0.61 -1.22
C GLN A 92 15.58 0.32 -2.33
N SER A 93 15.16 0.09 -3.57
CA SER A 93 15.49 0.95 -4.71
C SER A 93 14.92 2.35 -4.54
N ILE A 94 13.66 2.48 -4.11
CA ILE A 94 13.02 3.77 -3.83
C ILE A 94 13.74 4.46 -2.66
N GLN A 95 13.99 3.74 -1.55
CA GLN A 95 14.72 4.26 -0.39
C GLN A 95 16.11 4.81 -0.77
N ASN A 96 16.84 4.12 -1.63
CA ASN A 96 18.17 4.52 -2.06
C ASN A 96 18.18 5.62 -3.12
N SER A 97 17.05 5.89 -3.78
CA SER A 97 16.98 6.87 -4.87
C SER A 97 17.01 8.32 -4.39
N ASP A 98 16.64 8.57 -3.13
CA ASP A 98 16.62 9.88 -2.53
C ASP A 98 17.10 9.81 -1.08
N SER A 99 18.36 10.21 -0.85
CA SER A 99 18.94 10.23 0.49
C SER A 99 18.43 11.36 1.37
N SER A 100 17.77 12.36 0.80
CA SER A 100 17.20 13.50 1.50
C SER A 100 15.77 13.24 1.99
N ASP A 101 15.10 12.23 1.41
CA ASP A 101 13.72 11.82 1.77
C ASP A 101 13.67 10.29 1.89
N GLN A 102 13.59 9.83 3.12
CA GLN A 102 13.62 8.41 3.47
C GLN A 102 12.25 7.89 3.94
N ASP A 103 11.19 8.70 3.84
CA ASP A 103 9.83 8.37 4.26
C ASP A 103 9.11 7.52 3.20
N VAL A 104 9.55 6.26 3.08
CA VAL A 104 8.96 5.29 2.15
C VAL A 104 7.94 4.42 2.88
N ILE A 105 6.72 4.39 2.36
CA ILE A 105 5.59 3.64 2.91
C ILE A 105 5.05 2.67 1.85
N LEU A 106 5.21 1.37 2.08
CA LEU A 106 4.54 0.33 1.30
C LEU A 106 3.15 0.09 1.89
N LEU A 107 2.13 0.15 1.06
CA LEU A 107 0.73 0.00 1.47
C LEU A 107 -0.12 -0.76 0.44
N GLY A 108 -1.20 -1.38 0.91
CA GLY A 108 -2.19 -2.06 0.08
C GLY A 108 -2.66 -3.39 0.64
N ASP A 109 -3.49 -4.09 -0.14
CA ASP A 109 -3.88 -5.48 0.12
C ASP A 109 -2.74 -6.41 -0.34
N HIS A 110 -2.11 -7.05 0.62
CA HIS A 110 -0.97 -7.94 0.34
C HIS A 110 -1.34 -9.42 0.36
N ASN A 111 -2.62 -9.77 0.48
CA ASN A 111 -3.11 -11.15 0.46
C ASN A 111 -2.31 -12.13 1.34
N ARG A 112 -1.64 -11.60 2.39
CA ARG A 112 -0.79 -12.36 3.29
C ARG A 112 -0.62 -11.67 4.65
N ASP A 113 -0.83 -12.44 5.73
CA ASP A 113 -0.61 -11.95 7.09
C ASP A 113 0.83 -11.44 7.30
N ALA A 114 0.97 -10.31 7.98
CA ALA A 114 2.25 -9.67 8.27
C ALA A 114 3.21 -10.53 9.11
N ASN A 115 2.69 -11.48 9.87
CA ASN A 115 3.51 -12.41 10.66
C ASN A 115 4.11 -13.54 9.82
N SER A 116 3.74 -13.65 8.55
CA SER A 116 4.30 -14.67 7.65
C SER A 116 5.80 -14.44 7.43
N ASN A 117 6.55 -15.54 7.35
CA ASN A 117 7.98 -15.52 7.00
C ASN A 117 8.26 -15.07 5.55
N TYR A 118 7.22 -14.87 4.72
CA TYR A 118 7.39 -14.28 3.38
C TYR A 118 7.95 -12.86 3.45
N TRP A 119 7.66 -12.14 4.54
CA TRP A 119 8.10 -10.77 4.78
C TRP A 119 9.50 -10.64 5.39
N ASP A 120 10.18 -11.76 5.70
CA ASP A 120 11.47 -11.71 6.40
C ASP A 120 12.53 -10.92 5.62
N SER A 121 12.53 -11.01 4.28
CA SER A 121 13.42 -10.23 3.44
C SER A 121 13.14 -8.72 3.48
N LEU A 122 11.86 -8.31 3.53
CA LEU A 122 11.48 -6.91 3.70
C LEU A 122 11.81 -6.43 5.12
N LYS A 123 11.49 -7.23 6.14
CA LYS A 123 11.79 -6.93 7.54
C LYS A 123 13.28 -6.77 7.81
N SER A 124 14.14 -7.48 7.06
CA SER A 124 15.61 -7.36 7.18
C SER A 124 16.14 -5.97 6.81
N LEU A 125 15.34 -5.13 6.14
CA LEU A 125 15.63 -3.72 5.89
C LEU A 125 15.29 -2.81 7.08
N GLY A 126 14.82 -3.35 8.21
CA GLY A 126 14.30 -2.57 9.34
C GLY A 126 12.84 -2.10 9.17
N VAL A 127 12.17 -2.58 8.13
CA VAL A 127 10.76 -2.27 7.84
C VAL A 127 9.86 -3.10 8.75
N SER A 128 8.82 -2.51 9.29
CA SER A 128 7.82 -3.20 10.12
C SER A 128 6.40 -2.81 9.74
N ASN A 129 5.50 -3.79 9.87
CA ASN A 129 4.07 -3.54 9.67
C ASN A 129 3.48 -2.73 10.83
N ARG A 130 2.52 -1.86 10.52
CA ARG A 130 1.85 -0.98 11.49
C ARG A 130 0.37 -1.28 11.69
N VAL A 131 -0.20 -2.21 10.91
CA VAL A 131 -1.60 -2.63 11.06
C VAL A 131 -1.65 -3.99 11.75
N ASN A 132 -2.26 -4.05 12.93
CA ASN A 132 -2.42 -5.28 13.71
C ASN A 132 -3.84 -5.85 13.66
N ASP A 133 -4.79 -5.08 13.17
CA ASP A 133 -6.19 -5.48 13.07
C ASP A 133 -6.44 -6.46 11.91
N LEU A 134 -7.52 -7.23 12.03
CA LEU A 134 -8.08 -7.99 10.91
C LEU A 134 -8.74 -6.99 9.95
N THR A 135 -8.43 -7.04 8.68
CA THR A 135 -8.84 -6.03 7.69
C THR A 135 -9.81 -6.57 6.63
N SER A 136 -9.81 -7.88 6.34
CA SER A 136 -10.78 -8.46 5.42
C SER A 136 -12.07 -8.91 6.13
N ILE A 137 -13.16 -9.00 5.36
CA ILE A 137 -14.49 -9.40 5.83
C ILE A 137 -14.89 -10.71 5.14
N ASN A 138 -15.09 -11.79 5.89
CA ASN A 138 -15.47 -13.09 5.34
C ASN A 138 -16.96 -13.16 4.92
N SER A 139 -17.36 -14.27 4.30
CA SER A 139 -18.74 -14.48 3.85
C SER A 139 -19.77 -14.53 4.99
N SER A 140 -19.34 -14.77 6.22
CA SER A 140 -20.18 -14.72 7.42
C SER A 140 -20.22 -13.34 8.06
N CYS A 141 -19.74 -12.31 7.38
CA CYS A 141 -19.72 -10.91 7.81
C CYS A 141 -18.91 -10.65 9.11
N GLY A 142 -17.87 -11.45 9.33
CA GLY A 142 -16.91 -11.25 10.41
C GLY A 142 -15.56 -10.83 9.85
N TYR A 143 -14.81 -10.07 10.63
CA TYR A 143 -13.41 -9.81 10.29
C TYR A 143 -12.58 -11.10 10.30
N ALA A 144 -11.72 -11.29 9.30
CA ALA A 144 -11.08 -12.58 9.05
C ALA A 144 -9.56 -12.54 8.94
N SER A 145 -9.01 -11.73 8.07
CA SER A 145 -7.58 -11.76 7.74
C SER A 145 -6.94 -10.40 7.88
N ARG A 146 -5.63 -10.38 8.14
CA ARG A 146 -4.80 -9.19 8.13
C ARG A 146 -4.06 -9.13 6.80
N TYR A 147 -4.70 -8.56 5.77
CA TYR A 147 -4.15 -8.49 4.42
C TYR A 147 -3.79 -7.07 3.99
N ASP A 148 -4.44 -6.06 4.55
CA ASP A 148 -4.14 -4.66 4.29
C ASP A 148 -3.09 -4.17 5.28
N HIS A 149 -2.00 -3.64 4.77
CA HIS A 149 -0.85 -3.28 5.58
C HIS A 149 -0.28 -1.91 5.24
N PHE A 150 0.39 -1.32 6.24
CA PHE A 150 1.34 -0.24 6.09
C PHE A 150 2.69 -0.70 6.62
N TRP A 151 3.71 -0.68 5.76
CA TRP A 151 5.06 -1.08 6.09
C TRP A 151 6.01 0.09 5.90
N PHE A 152 6.79 0.44 6.93
CA PHE A 152 7.82 1.46 6.84
C PHE A 152 8.87 1.31 7.94
N GLN A 153 9.96 2.06 7.81
CA GLN A 153 11.03 2.15 8.81
C GLN A 153 10.71 3.28 9.79
N SER A 154 10.53 2.97 11.07
CA SER A 154 10.17 3.95 12.11
C SER A 154 11.27 4.98 12.44
N ASN A 155 12.52 4.69 12.08
CA ASN A 155 13.62 5.65 12.22
C ASN A 155 13.62 6.73 11.14
N HIS A 156 12.85 6.58 10.08
CA HIS A 156 12.67 7.57 9.03
C HIS A 156 11.31 8.28 9.15
N THR A 157 10.25 7.54 9.39
CA THR A 157 8.89 8.08 9.51
C THR A 157 8.55 8.34 10.99
N ASN A 158 9.11 9.42 11.53
CA ASN A 158 8.99 9.80 12.95
C ASN A 158 7.62 10.40 13.31
N GLU A 159 6.86 10.89 12.31
CA GLU A 159 5.55 11.52 12.46
C GLU A 159 4.44 10.50 12.73
N TYR A 160 4.72 9.20 12.54
CA TYR A 160 3.76 8.14 12.82
C TYR A 160 3.39 8.09 14.30
N SER A 161 2.12 8.19 14.60
CA SER A 161 1.58 8.08 15.98
C SER A 161 0.83 6.78 16.21
N SER A 162 -0.08 6.41 15.31
CA SER A 162 -0.89 5.20 15.46
C SER A 162 -1.56 4.80 14.13
N SER A 163 -2.00 3.56 14.06
CA SER A 163 -2.85 3.05 12.97
C SER A 163 -3.86 2.05 13.53
N GLY A 164 -4.94 1.87 12.80
CA GLY A 164 -5.99 0.93 13.15
C GLY A 164 -7.03 0.84 12.04
N ARG A 165 -8.01 -0.02 12.26
CA ARG A 165 -9.14 -0.20 11.36
C ARG A 165 -10.26 0.74 11.79
N ASP A 166 -10.94 1.35 10.81
CA ASP A 166 -12.17 2.09 11.06
C ASP A 166 -13.32 1.18 11.48
N TYR A 167 -14.21 1.72 12.30
CA TYR A 167 -15.42 1.02 12.72
C TYR A 167 -16.46 1.01 11.62
N ILE A 168 -16.94 -0.19 11.26
CA ILE A 168 -18.01 -0.40 10.30
C ILE A 168 -19.22 -0.98 11.04
N SER A 169 -20.32 -0.25 11.09
CA SER A 169 -21.52 -0.61 11.87
C SER A 169 -22.26 -1.84 11.33
N ASN A 170 -22.18 -2.10 10.03
CA ASN A 170 -22.82 -3.26 9.39
C ASN A 170 -21.89 -3.88 8.34
N LEU A 171 -21.12 -4.88 8.76
CA LEU A 171 -20.14 -5.55 7.91
C LEU A 171 -20.77 -6.28 6.71
N CYS A 172 -21.96 -6.86 6.86
CA CYS A 172 -22.66 -7.52 5.74
C CYS A 172 -23.04 -6.55 4.63
N THR A 173 -23.63 -5.43 5.00
CA THR A 173 -24.02 -4.39 4.03
C THR A 173 -22.78 -3.79 3.38
N PHE A 174 -21.74 -3.52 4.13
CA PHE A 174 -20.49 -2.97 3.61
C PHE A 174 -19.83 -3.95 2.62
N ARG A 175 -19.63 -5.20 3.04
CA ARG A 175 -19.02 -6.24 2.21
C ARG A 175 -19.75 -6.45 0.88
N ASN A 176 -21.07 -6.52 0.92
CA ASN A 176 -21.87 -6.83 -0.28
C ASN A 176 -22.08 -5.64 -1.19
N GLY A 177 -21.92 -4.41 -0.71
CA GLY A 177 -22.19 -3.20 -1.45
C GLY A 177 -20.97 -2.34 -1.78
N ILE A 178 -19.87 -2.50 -1.04
CA ILE A 178 -18.72 -1.60 -1.16
C ILE A 178 -17.41 -2.40 -1.31
N SER A 179 -17.02 -3.19 -0.31
CA SER A 179 -15.74 -3.90 -0.28
C SER A 179 -15.75 -5.02 0.76
N ASP A 180 -14.94 -6.05 0.54
CA ASP A 180 -14.63 -7.09 1.52
C ASP A 180 -13.32 -6.81 2.31
N HIS A 181 -12.84 -5.59 2.17
CA HIS A 181 -11.70 -5.02 2.89
C HIS A 181 -12.01 -3.73 3.61
#